data_4040af9aea35dd25e8a0cf2db6b282f6
#
_entry.id   4040af9aea35dd25e8a0cf2db6b282f6
#
_cell.length_a   1.000
_cell.length_b   1.000
_cell.length_c   1.000
_cell.angle_alpha   90.00
_cell.angle_beta   90.00
_cell.angle_gamma   90.00
#
_symmetry.space_group_name_H-M   'P 1'
#
loop_
_entity.id
_entity.type
_entity.pdbx_description
1 polymer ?
#
loop_
_entity_poly.entity_id
_entity_poly.type
_entity_poly.pdbx_seq_one_letter_code
_entity_poly.pdbx_strand_id
1 'polypeptide(L)'
;IPPSIAFVVYASITGVSIADMFSGGIVPGILMGLALVVVVMIEVRKKGIQPTMEKASWQERMKAFGDAFWGFLMPVIILGGIYGGIFTPTEAAAVSVVYGLFVGMVIYREVKWRDLVDIFVDSAKTTGGIMLIVACASLFSYVCTQFGISTAASNLLSAVAHNQFTFLLIVNVIFLIAGCFIDANSAMYIFIPIMLPVCKALGYDLVAFGVMATVNLAIGQVTPPVGVNLFVAISIKIKKGMEVTLQQISRAVVPMIAASVAVLMMITYVPKISTFLPEVLAGSSYTGKVAEGSAESSKDPMEDAAFNQIEDYSDLGWEEQTWNFTCSTTENSTWSEAGEHFGKLMEQATGGKVHVAVYAADQLTNGNQSEGIQALMEGDPVQISMHSNLIYSAFDPRFNVVSMPFNFDSLEDADEKLDGKAGDMLKEILEEYGLHTMGIAENGFRQLTNSQRPVTCAEDMKNLKIRVAGSNLLTQCYKLWGADATNMNWSETYTALQQNTVEGQENPLPAIDAASVQEVQPYCSMWDAIYDCLFFCINQDIYDGLT
;
A
#
# COMPACT_ATOMS: atom_id res chain seq x y z
N ILE A 1 2.28 -9.55 16.94
CA ILE A 1 3.08 -10.73 16.56
C ILE A 1 2.52 -11.28 15.26
N PRO A 2 3.36 -11.48 14.24
CA PRO A 2 2.95 -12.04 12.95
C PRO A 2 2.42 -13.50 13.07
N PRO A 3 1.50 -13.89 12.22
CA PRO A 3 0.73 -13.06 11.28
C PRO A 3 -0.30 -12.17 11.98
N SER A 4 -0.52 -10.93 11.50
CA SER A 4 -1.39 -9.94 12.15
C SER A 4 -2.24 -9.20 11.12
N ILE A 5 -3.54 -9.08 11.38
CA ILE A 5 -4.46 -8.30 10.54
C ILE A 5 -4.01 -6.84 10.46
N ALA A 6 -3.56 -6.24 11.57
CA ALA A 6 -3.12 -4.86 11.60
C ALA A 6 -1.91 -4.60 10.67
N PHE A 7 -0.99 -5.55 10.51
CA PHE A 7 0.10 -5.44 9.54
C PHE A 7 -0.40 -5.51 8.09
N VAL A 8 -1.40 -6.35 7.81
CA VAL A 8 -2.02 -6.42 6.49
C VAL A 8 -2.74 -5.11 6.16
N VAL A 9 -3.50 -4.56 7.12
CA VAL A 9 -4.19 -3.27 6.96
C VAL A 9 -3.19 -2.15 6.71
N TYR A 10 -2.11 -2.08 7.49
CA TYR A 10 -1.07 -1.07 7.29
C TYR A 10 -0.43 -1.20 5.90
N ALA A 11 -0.08 -2.42 5.49
CA ALA A 11 0.51 -2.68 4.18
C ALA A 11 -0.43 -2.27 3.04
N SER A 12 -1.74 -2.51 3.18
CA SER A 12 -2.73 -2.10 2.16
C SER A 12 -2.88 -0.58 2.03
N ILE A 13 -2.63 0.19 3.10
CA ILE A 13 -2.70 1.65 3.07
C ILE A 13 -1.41 2.25 2.50
N THR A 14 -0.26 1.67 2.80
CA THR A 14 1.06 2.27 2.55
C THR A 14 1.77 1.72 1.31
N GLY A 15 1.31 0.58 0.78
CA GLY A 15 1.94 -0.12 -0.34
C GLY A 15 3.19 -0.92 0.03
N VAL A 16 3.57 -1.02 1.33
CA VAL A 16 4.70 -1.87 1.74
C VAL A 16 4.34 -3.35 1.69
N SER A 17 5.32 -4.21 1.48
CA SER A 17 5.13 -5.67 1.43
C SER A 17 4.57 -6.23 2.75
N ILE A 18 3.53 -7.06 2.67
CA ILE A 18 2.98 -7.78 3.83
C ILE A 18 4.04 -8.72 4.44
N ALA A 19 4.89 -9.32 3.60
CA ALA A 19 5.99 -10.17 4.05
C ALA A 19 6.99 -9.36 4.89
N ASP A 20 7.39 -8.15 4.43
CA ASP A 20 8.28 -7.26 5.16
C ASP A 20 7.67 -6.84 6.50
N MET A 21 6.37 -6.53 6.54
CA MET A 21 5.67 -6.23 7.78
C MET A 21 5.66 -7.41 8.76
N PHE A 22 5.46 -8.63 8.26
CA PHE A 22 5.47 -9.81 9.11
C PHE A 22 6.87 -10.09 9.66
N SER A 23 7.91 -10.07 8.82
CA SER A 23 9.29 -10.26 9.28
C SER A 23 9.74 -9.15 10.25
N GLY A 24 9.37 -7.90 9.96
CA GLY A 24 9.65 -6.75 10.81
C GLY A 24 9.04 -6.83 12.20
N GLY A 25 7.91 -7.51 12.34
CA GLY A 25 7.21 -7.72 13.61
C GLY A 25 7.77 -8.84 14.48
N ILE A 26 8.62 -9.74 13.98
CA ILE A 26 9.12 -10.92 14.73
C ILE A 26 10.00 -10.49 15.91
N VAL A 27 11.05 -9.73 15.65
CA VAL A 27 12.00 -9.29 16.69
C VAL A 27 11.33 -8.40 17.74
N PRO A 28 10.57 -7.35 17.36
CA PRO A 28 9.76 -6.57 18.30
C PRO A 28 8.80 -7.42 19.13
N GLY A 29 8.13 -8.38 18.51
CA GLY A 29 7.22 -9.30 19.20
C GLY A 29 7.89 -10.15 20.27
N ILE A 30 9.09 -10.68 19.98
CA ILE A 30 9.89 -11.42 20.96
C ILE A 30 10.33 -10.52 22.11
N LEU A 31 10.81 -9.31 21.81
CA LEU A 31 11.22 -8.34 22.84
C LEU A 31 10.06 -7.96 23.75
N MET A 32 8.87 -7.72 23.17
CA MET A 32 7.66 -7.43 23.93
C MET A 32 7.29 -8.60 24.84
N GLY A 33 7.30 -9.82 24.31
CA GLY A 33 7.02 -11.02 25.10
C GLY A 33 7.98 -11.20 26.28
N LEU A 34 9.29 -11.02 26.05
CA LEU A 34 10.31 -11.10 27.08
C LEU A 34 10.13 -10.03 28.15
N ALA A 35 9.85 -8.78 27.74
CA ALA A 35 9.60 -7.68 28.70
C ALA A 35 8.41 -7.98 29.61
N LEU A 36 7.31 -8.49 29.04
CA LEU A 36 6.13 -8.87 29.83
C LEU A 36 6.41 -10.03 30.78
N VAL A 37 7.14 -11.05 30.34
CA VAL A 37 7.57 -12.17 31.21
C VAL A 37 8.39 -11.66 32.39
N VAL A 38 9.37 -10.76 32.15
CA VAL A 38 10.19 -10.18 33.21
C VAL A 38 9.33 -9.43 34.24
N VAL A 39 8.39 -8.59 33.76
CA VAL A 39 7.47 -7.85 34.67
C VAL A 39 6.61 -8.80 35.48
N VAL A 40 6.03 -9.83 34.87
CA VAL A 40 5.22 -10.84 35.57
C VAL A 40 6.07 -11.56 36.63
N MET A 41 7.31 -11.93 36.29
CA MET A 41 8.21 -12.58 37.26
C MET A 41 8.52 -11.68 38.48
N ILE A 42 8.73 -10.38 38.23
CA ILE A 42 8.96 -9.39 39.31
C ILE A 42 7.71 -9.26 40.19
N GLU A 43 6.53 -9.08 39.56
CA GLU A 43 5.27 -8.93 40.29
C GLU A 43 4.89 -10.18 41.12
N VAL A 44 5.07 -11.37 40.57
CA VAL A 44 4.83 -12.64 41.25
C VAL A 44 5.73 -12.77 42.46
N ARG A 45 7.03 -12.42 42.31
CA ARG A 45 7.98 -12.43 43.45
C ARG A 45 7.60 -11.41 44.53
N LYS A 46 7.26 -10.17 44.14
CA LYS A 46 6.87 -9.12 45.06
C LYS A 46 5.60 -9.45 45.84
N LYS A 47 4.64 -10.09 45.20
CA LYS A 47 3.37 -10.47 45.82
C LYS A 47 3.41 -11.81 46.55
N GLY A 48 4.55 -12.51 46.55
CA GLY A 48 4.73 -13.81 47.21
C GLY A 48 3.79 -14.90 46.69
N ILE A 49 3.39 -14.82 45.42
CA ILE A 49 2.47 -15.78 44.81
C ILE A 49 3.19 -17.12 44.68
N GLN A 50 2.68 -18.14 45.34
CA GLN A 50 3.21 -19.50 45.26
C GLN A 50 2.62 -20.23 44.04
N PRO A 51 3.41 -21.09 43.37
CA PRO A 51 2.90 -21.94 42.32
C PRO A 51 1.80 -22.87 42.85
N THR A 52 0.70 -22.97 42.11
CA THR A 52 -0.46 -23.82 42.48
C THR A 52 -0.26 -25.28 42.10
N MET A 53 0.75 -25.58 41.26
CA MET A 53 1.08 -26.94 40.78
C MET A 53 2.58 -27.21 40.98
N GLU A 54 2.92 -28.48 41.14
CA GLU A 54 4.30 -28.91 41.17
C GLU A 54 5.01 -28.67 39.79
N LYS A 55 6.33 -28.61 39.82
CA LYS A 55 7.10 -28.45 38.58
C LYS A 55 6.85 -29.64 37.65
N ALA A 56 6.31 -29.35 36.46
CA ALA A 56 6.12 -30.37 35.44
C ALA A 56 7.45 -31.08 35.12
N SER A 57 7.41 -32.40 35.08
CA SER A 57 8.54 -33.24 34.67
C SER A 57 8.92 -32.98 33.21
N TRP A 58 10.12 -33.36 32.80
CA TRP A 58 10.56 -33.25 31.42
C TRP A 58 9.64 -34.03 30.45
N GLN A 59 9.17 -35.20 30.88
CA GLN A 59 8.24 -36.02 30.11
C GLN A 59 6.90 -35.35 29.89
N GLU A 60 6.32 -34.71 30.92
CA GLU A 60 5.08 -33.94 30.81
C GLU A 60 5.24 -32.73 29.88
N ARG A 61 6.39 -32.04 29.93
CA ARG A 61 6.68 -30.92 29.01
C ARG A 61 6.78 -31.37 27.54
N MET A 62 7.45 -32.49 27.30
CA MET A 62 7.59 -33.06 25.95
C MET A 62 6.23 -33.55 25.44
N LYS A 63 5.41 -34.15 26.30
CA LYS A 63 4.06 -34.54 25.92
C LYS A 63 3.21 -33.33 25.56
N ALA A 64 3.21 -32.30 26.40
CA ALA A 64 2.48 -31.06 26.14
C ALA A 64 2.97 -30.36 24.84
N PHE A 65 4.28 -30.39 24.57
CA PHE A 65 4.84 -29.91 23.30
C PHE A 65 4.34 -30.74 22.11
N GLY A 66 4.32 -32.07 22.25
CA GLY A 66 3.76 -32.96 21.22
C GLY A 66 2.29 -32.72 20.95
N ASP A 67 1.51 -32.50 22.01
CA ASP A 67 0.07 -32.19 21.90
C ASP A 67 -0.15 -30.83 21.21
N ALA A 68 0.73 -29.83 21.44
CA ALA A 68 0.65 -28.51 20.82
C ALA A 68 1.33 -28.40 19.45
N PHE A 69 2.08 -29.42 19.03
CA PHE A 69 2.96 -29.39 17.84
C PHE A 69 2.22 -28.97 16.57
N TRP A 70 1.06 -29.56 16.34
CA TRP A 70 0.24 -29.26 15.14
C TRP A 70 -0.26 -27.81 15.13
N GLY A 71 -0.55 -27.23 16.31
CA GLY A 71 -0.90 -25.82 16.41
C GLY A 71 0.28 -24.90 16.11
N PHE A 72 1.50 -25.25 16.59
CA PHE A 72 2.71 -24.48 16.30
C PHE A 72 3.15 -24.56 14.83
N LEU A 73 2.76 -25.60 14.11
CA LEU A 73 3.13 -25.77 12.71
C LEU A 73 2.40 -24.76 11.81
N MET A 74 1.23 -24.27 12.20
CA MET A 74 0.46 -23.32 11.39
C MET A 74 1.21 -22.01 11.10
N PRO A 75 1.75 -21.26 12.08
CA PRO A 75 2.59 -20.09 11.81
C PRO A 75 3.83 -20.43 10.96
N VAL A 76 4.41 -21.61 11.15
CA VAL A 76 5.58 -22.07 10.36
C VAL A 76 5.19 -22.30 8.89
N ILE A 77 4.03 -22.88 8.62
CA ILE A 77 3.51 -23.07 7.25
C ILE A 77 3.26 -21.73 6.59
N ILE A 78 2.58 -20.80 7.28
CA ILE A 78 2.25 -19.48 6.75
C ILE A 78 3.53 -18.70 6.43
N LEU A 79 4.35 -18.46 7.45
CA LEU A 79 5.56 -17.63 7.31
C LEU A 79 6.62 -18.32 6.44
N GLY A 80 6.82 -19.63 6.64
CA GLY A 80 7.75 -20.41 5.83
C GLY A 80 7.35 -20.49 4.36
N GLY A 81 6.05 -20.58 4.07
CA GLY A 81 5.53 -20.57 2.70
C GLY A 81 5.68 -19.23 2.01
N ILE A 82 5.42 -18.13 2.74
CA ILE A 82 5.59 -16.76 2.23
C ILE A 82 7.07 -16.46 1.97
N TYR A 83 7.94 -16.67 2.96
CA TYR A 83 9.39 -16.38 2.82
C TYR A 83 10.11 -17.36 1.91
N GLY A 84 9.60 -18.58 1.77
CA GLY A 84 10.10 -19.56 0.81
C GLY A 84 9.66 -19.28 -0.63
N GLY A 85 8.84 -18.23 -0.87
CA GLY A 85 8.31 -17.91 -2.19
C GLY A 85 7.32 -18.95 -2.74
N ILE A 86 6.79 -19.84 -1.87
CA ILE A 86 5.84 -20.90 -2.26
C ILE A 86 4.41 -20.35 -2.34
N PHE A 87 4.07 -19.41 -1.47
CA PHE A 87 2.75 -18.83 -1.35
C PHE A 87 2.82 -17.31 -1.26
N THR A 88 1.87 -16.65 -1.91
CA THR A 88 1.53 -15.26 -1.60
C THR A 88 0.85 -15.17 -0.22
N PRO A 89 0.81 -14.01 0.44
CA PRO A 89 0.10 -13.85 1.72
C PRO A 89 -1.37 -14.30 1.67
N THR A 90 -2.06 -14.07 0.54
CA THR A 90 -3.46 -14.48 0.33
C THR A 90 -3.60 -16.01 0.22
N GLU A 91 -2.70 -16.65 -0.54
CA GLU A 91 -2.68 -18.12 -0.65
C GLU A 91 -2.31 -18.77 0.67
N ALA A 92 -1.35 -18.21 1.41
CA ALA A 92 -0.99 -18.68 2.75
C ALA A 92 -2.18 -18.60 3.71
N ALA A 93 -3.04 -17.57 3.60
CA ALA A 93 -4.28 -17.49 4.35
C ALA A 93 -5.25 -18.63 3.99
N ALA A 94 -5.45 -18.92 2.69
CA ALA A 94 -6.29 -20.03 2.24
C ALA A 94 -5.76 -21.38 2.71
N VAL A 95 -4.45 -21.61 2.58
CA VAL A 95 -3.77 -22.83 3.09
C VAL A 95 -3.96 -22.97 4.59
N SER A 96 -3.88 -21.86 5.35
CA SER A 96 -4.07 -21.88 6.80
C SER A 96 -5.48 -22.29 7.21
N VAL A 97 -6.50 -21.89 6.45
CA VAL A 97 -7.89 -22.33 6.68
C VAL A 97 -8.03 -23.83 6.49
N VAL A 98 -7.52 -24.35 5.37
CA VAL A 98 -7.57 -25.80 5.07
C VAL A 98 -6.80 -26.59 6.14
N TYR A 99 -5.60 -26.11 6.49
CA TYR A 99 -4.78 -26.75 7.53
C TYR A 99 -5.48 -26.72 8.90
N GLY A 100 -6.04 -25.56 9.29
CA GLY A 100 -6.75 -25.40 10.57
C GLY A 100 -7.97 -26.33 10.67
N LEU A 101 -8.75 -26.45 9.60
CA LEU A 101 -9.87 -27.40 9.52
C LEU A 101 -9.37 -28.85 9.63
N PHE A 102 -8.30 -29.20 8.92
CA PHE A 102 -7.73 -30.55 9.00
C PHE A 102 -7.26 -30.89 10.43
N VAL A 103 -6.51 -29.98 11.07
CA VAL A 103 -6.01 -30.19 12.44
C VAL A 103 -7.16 -30.26 13.44
N GLY A 104 -8.13 -29.33 13.35
CA GLY A 104 -9.26 -29.28 14.27
C GLY A 104 -10.22 -30.45 14.15
N MET A 105 -10.49 -30.92 12.95
CA MET A 105 -11.45 -32.01 12.68
C MET A 105 -10.82 -33.40 12.77
N VAL A 106 -9.61 -33.58 12.24
CA VAL A 106 -9.00 -34.91 12.06
C VAL A 106 -8.03 -35.23 13.21
N ILE A 107 -7.19 -34.30 13.60
CA ILE A 107 -6.14 -34.52 14.61
C ILE A 107 -6.70 -34.34 16.01
N TYR A 108 -7.19 -33.14 16.33
CA TYR A 108 -7.73 -32.84 17.66
C TYR A 108 -9.17 -33.31 17.85
N ARG A 109 -9.93 -33.43 16.75
CA ARG A 109 -11.33 -33.88 16.75
C ARG A 109 -12.25 -33.04 17.63
N GLU A 110 -11.88 -31.76 17.79
CA GLU A 110 -12.64 -30.80 18.59
C GLU A 110 -13.73 -30.11 17.73
N VAL A 111 -13.49 -29.94 16.41
CA VAL A 111 -14.44 -29.33 15.46
C VAL A 111 -15.26 -30.42 14.78
N LYS A 112 -16.59 -30.34 14.88
CA LYS A 112 -17.53 -31.24 14.22
C LYS A 112 -18.11 -30.60 12.96
N TRP A 113 -18.59 -31.41 12.02
CA TRP A 113 -19.23 -30.93 10.79
C TRP A 113 -20.38 -29.92 11.04
N ARG A 114 -21.08 -30.03 12.16
CA ARG A 114 -22.16 -29.11 12.55
C ARG A 114 -21.63 -27.74 12.97
N ASP A 115 -20.46 -27.68 13.53
CA ASP A 115 -19.83 -26.44 14.02
C ASP A 115 -19.30 -25.59 12.87
N LEU A 116 -19.08 -26.19 11.68
CA LEU A 116 -18.56 -25.48 10.51
C LEU A 116 -19.45 -24.33 10.06
N VAL A 117 -20.79 -24.55 10.09
CA VAL A 117 -21.74 -23.50 9.68
C VAL A 117 -21.60 -22.29 10.58
N ASP A 118 -21.55 -22.50 11.90
CA ASP A 118 -21.41 -21.42 12.89
C ASP A 118 -20.05 -20.72 12.73
N ILE A 119 -18.96 -21.45 12.53
CA ILE A 119 -17.61 -20.92 12.30
C ILE A 119 -17.61 -20.04 11.05
N PHE A 120 -18.16 -20.53 9.91
CA PHE A 120 -18.21 -19.74 8.67
C PHE A 120 -19.12 -18.51 8.79
N VAL A 121 -20.27 -18.64 9.46
CA VAL A 121 -21.18 -17.51 9.72
C VAL A 121 -20.50 -16.45 10.59
N ASP A 122 -19.82 -16.83 11.64
CA ASP A 122 -19.13 -15.88 12.52
C ASP A 122 -17.90 -15.26 11.84
N SER A 123 -17.17 -16.02 11.02
CA SER A 123 -16.11 -15.50 10.17
C SER A 123 -16.65 -14.49 9.14
N ALA A 124 -17.77 -14.82 8.48
CA ALA A 124 -18.40 -13.92 7.51
C ALA A 124 -18.89 -12.61 8.17
N LYS A 125 -19.49 -12.67 9.37
CA LYS A 125 -19.89 -11.48 10.13
C LYS A 125 -18.69 -10.61 10.47
N THR A 126 -17.59 -11.20 10.92
CA THR A 126 -16.36 -10.50 11.26
C THR A 126 -15.76 -9.84 10.02
N THR A 127 -15.64 -10.58 8.91
CA THR A 127 -15.14 -10.06 7.63
C THR A 127 -16.03 -8.94 7.10
N GLY A 128 -17.36 -9.12 7.13
CA GLY A 128 -18.31 -8.09 6.70
C GLY A 128 -18.19 -6.81 7.52
N GLY A 129 -17.98 -6.92 8.84
CA GLY A 129 -17.72 -5.78 9.71
C GLY A 129 -16.42 -5.04 9.32
N ILE A 130 -15.34 -5.78 9.08
CA ILE A 130 -14.06 -5.21 8.64
C ILE A 130 -14.21 -4.53 7.28
N MET A 131 -14.85 -5.18 6.29
CA MET A 131 -15.05 -4.60 4.96
C MET A 131 -15.91 -3.32 5.00
N LEU A 132 -16.92 -3.26 5.86
CA LEU A 132 -17.70 -2.04 6.07
C LEU A 132 -16.84 -0.91 6.64
N ILE A 133 -15.98 -1.21 7.62
CA ILE A 133 -15.04 -0.23 8.17
C ILE A 133 -14.09 0.27 7.08
N VAL A 134 -13.53 -0.62 6.26
CA VAL A 134 -12.66 -0.27 5.13
C VAL A 134 -13.37 0.68 4.16
N ALA A 135 -14.60 0.34 3.74
CA ALA A 135 -15.38 1.17 2.83
C ALA A 135 -15.68 2.56 3.42
N CYS A 136 -16.10 2.62 4.68
CA CYS A 136 -16.35 3.90 5.36
C CYS A 136 -15.06 4.72 5.55
N ALA A 137 -13.95 4.06 5.85
CA ALA A 137 -12.65 4.72 6.04
C ALA A 137 -12.09 5.26 4.71
N SER A 138 -12.26 4.53 3.61
CA SER A 138 -11.90 5.02 2.26
C SER A 138 -12.71 6.26 1.89
N LEU A 139 -14.03 6.24 2.14
CA LEU A 139 -14.87 7.40 1.95
C LEU A 139 -14.45 8.58 2.84
N PHE A 140 -14.14 8.32 4.11
CA PHE A 140 -13.65 9.33 5.04
C PHE A 140 -12.32 9.94 4.58
N SER A 141 -11.38 9.10 4.14
CA SER A 141 -10.08 9.54 3.59
C SER A 141 -10.28 10.42 2.36
N TYR A 142 -11.16 10.01 1.44
CA TYR A 142 -11.55 10.81 0.28
C TYR A 142 -12.09 12.18 0.67
N VAL A 143 -13.05 12.24 1.60
CA VAL A 143 -13.60 13.51 2.11
C VAL A 143 -12.51 14.37 2.77
N CYS A 144 -11.63 13.78 3.57
CA CYS A 144 -10.51 14.51 4.19
C CYS A 144 -9.56 15.12 3.15
N THR A 145 -9.31 14.41 2.07
CA THR A 145 -8.47 14.89 0.96
C THR A 145 -9.15 16.03 0.22
N GLN A 146 -10.44 15.87 -0.15
CA GLN A 146 -11.22 16.88 -0.84
C GLN A 146 -11.32 18.22 -0.08
N PHE A 147 -11.44 18.15 1.25
CA PHE A 147 -11.48 19.35 2.08
C PHE A 147 -10.11 19.83 2.55
N GLY A 148 -9.01 19.28 2.04
CA GLY A 148 -7.65 19.65 2.42
C GLY A 148 -7.31 19.38 3.90
N ILE A 149 -8.12 18.57 4.60
CA ILE A 149 -7.92 18.27 6.02
C ILE A 149 -6.61 17.51 6.22
N SER A 150 -6.31 16.56 5.33
CA SER A 150 -5.06 15.79 5.37
C SER A 150 -3.85 16.70 5.19
N THR A 151 -3.88 17.62 4.23
CA THR A 151 -2.83 18.62 3.98
C THR A 151 -2.68 19.58 5.17
N ALA A 152 -3.79 20.11 5.68
CA ALA A 152 -3.76 21.01 6.84
C ALA A 152 -3.21 20.32 8.09
N ALA A 153 -3.60 19.07 8.35
CA ALA A 153 -3.10 18.27 9.47
C ALA A 153 -1.62 17.91 9.30
N SER A 154 -1.19 17.58 8.08
CA SER A 154 0.21 17.33 7.74
C SER A 154 1.07 18.58 7.93
N ASN A 155 0.61 19.73 7.46
CA ASN A 155 1.29 21.03 7.65
C ASN A 155 1.39 21.41 9.14
N LEU A 156 0.32 21.22 9.90
CA LEU A 156 0.34 21.45 11.36
C LEU A 156 1.34 20.51 12.05
N LEU A 157 1.34 19.25 11.66
CA LEU A 157 2.24 18.24 12.22
C LEU A 157 3.71 18.58 11.88
N SER A 158 3.99 18.98 10.63
CA SER A 158 5.32 19.43 10.19
C SER A 158 5.78 20.72 10.89
N ALA A 159 4.86 21.66 11.14
CA ALA A 159 5.15 22.89 11.88
C ALA A 159 5.55 22.65 13.34
N VAL A 160 5.02 21.58 13.97
CA VAL A 160 5.32 21.20 15.37
C VAL A 160 6.46 20.19 15.43
N ALA A 161 6.54 19.29 14.46
CA ALA A 161 7.55 18.24 14.38
C ALA A 161 8.76 18.68 13.57
N HIS A 162 9.62 19.51 14.17
CA HIS A 162 10.83 20.06 13.52
C HIS A 162 11.90 19.01 13.15
N ASN A 163 11.78 17.79 13.63
CA ASN A 163 12.71 16.68 13.35
C ASN A 163 12.03 15.33 13.56
N GLN A 164 12.64 14.28 13.03
CA GLN A 164 12.18 12.89 13.12
C GLN A 164 11.90 12.46 14.58
N PHE A 165 12.72 12.86 15.55
CA PHE A 165 12.54 12.49 16.96
C PHE A 165 11.22 13.04 17.52
N THR A 166 10.95 14.33 17.30
CA THR A 166 9.74 15.01 17.79
C THR A 166 8.49 14.46 17.08
N PHE A 167 8.58 14.22 15.77
CA PHE A 167 7.52 13.61 15.00
C PHE A 167 7.11 12.26 15.60
N LEU A 168 8.06 11.35 15.76
CA LEU A 168 7.81 10.02 16.30
C LEU A 168 7.24 10.04 17.72
N LEU A 169 7.68 11.01 18.55
CA LEU A 169 7.13 11.17 19.90
C LEU A 169 5.65 11.58 19.85
N ILE A 170 5.32 12.59 19.04
CA ILE A 170 3.94 13.08 18.85
C ILE A 170 3.05 11.94 18.33
N VAL A 171 3.50 11.25 17.31
CA VAL A 171 2.77 10.12 16.72
C VAL A 171 2.53 9.01 17.75
N ASN A 172 3.54 8.68 18.57
CA ASN A 172 3.37 7.69 19.64
C ASN A 172 2.31 8.11 20.66
N VAL A 173 2.25 9.38 21.02
CA VAL A 173 1.23 9.88 21.95
C VAL A 173 -0.16 9.82 21.32
N ILE A 174 -0.29 10.23 20.05
CA ILE A 174 -1.57 10.19 19.32
C ILE A 174 -2.08 8.74 19.20
N PHE A 175 -1.24 7.81 18.77
CA PHE A 175 -1.63 6.40 18.63
C PHE A 175 -1.95 5.73 19.96
N LEU A 176 -1.22 6.07 21.03
CA LEU A 176 -1.51 5.54 22.36
C LEU A 176 -2.88 6.00 22.86
N ILE A 177 -3.19 7.30 22.69
CA ILE A 177 -4.50 7.86 23.04
C ILE A 177 -5.59 7.25 22.14
N ALA A 178 -5.41 7.23 20.83
CA ALA A 178 -6.38 6.66 19.90
C ALA A 178 -6.67 5.19 20.22
N GLY A 179 -5.65 4.37 20.46
CA GLY A 179 -5.78 2.96 20.80
C GLY A 179 -6.50 2.69 22.13
N CYS A 180 -6.57 3.68 23.04
CA CYS A 180 -7.39 3.55 24.25
C CYS A 180 -8.89 3.52 23.94
N PHE A 181 -9.35 4.15 22.85
CA PHE A 181 -10.76 4.40 22.54
C PHE A 181 -11.28 3.61 21.34
N ILE A 182 -10.44 3.38 20.34
CA ILE A 182 -10.80 2.74 19.06
C ILE A 182 -9.90 1.52 18.80
N ASP A 183 -10.39 0.62 17.95
CA ASP A 183 -9.60 -0.55 17.56
C ASP A 183 -8.43 -0.18 16.63
N ALA A 184 -7.42 -1.07 16.55
CA ALA A 184 -6.20 -0.79 15.82
C ALA A 184 -6.42 -0.60 14.31
N ASN A 185 -7.35 -1.35 13.70
CA ASN A 185 -7.58 -1.27 12.25
C ASN A 185 -8.23 0.06 11.90
N SER A 186 -9.29 0.45 12.62
CA SER A 186 -9.95 1.75 12.43
C SER A 186 -8.99 2.92 12.66
N ALA A 187 -8.14 2.83 13.70
CA ALA A 187 -7.12 3.85 13.95
C ALA A 187 -6.12 3.99 12.79
N MET A 188 -5.70 2.87 12.19
CA MET A 188 -4.78 2.90 11.05
C MET A 188 -5.38 3.59 9.85
N TYR A 189 -6.62 3.26 9.47
CA TYR A 189 -7.29 3.90 8.33
C TYR A 189 -7.48 5.41 8.51
N ILE A 190 -7.63 5.89 9.74
CA ILE A 190 -7.81 7.32 10.02
C ILE A 190 -6.46 8.06 10.04
N PHE A 191 -5.48 7.54 10.78
CA PHE A 191 -4.27 8.29 11.10
C PHE A 191 -3.11 8.05 10.14
N ILE A 192 -2.97 6.85 9.55
CA ILE A 192 -1.84 6.55 8.68
C ILE A 192 -1.81 7.46 7.45
N PRO A 193 -2.92 7.68 6.68
CA PRO A 193 -2.89 8.56 5.53
C PRO A 193 -2.45 10.00 5.86
N ILE A 194 -2.79 10.49 7.06
CA ILE A 194 -2.42 11.83 7.53
C ILE A 194 -0.92 11.91 7.89
N MET A 195 -0.38 10.85 8.48
CA MET A 195 0.99 10.84 9.01
C MET A 195 2.02 10.38 7.98
N LEU A 196 1.60 9.60 6.99
CA LEU A 196 2.47 8.98 6.00
C LEU A 196 3.30 9.99 5.19
N PRO A 197 2.74 11.10 4.66
CA PRO A 197 3.52 12.10 3.94
C PRO A 197 4.65 12.68 4.79
N VAL A 198 4.37 13.02 6.06
CA VAL A 198 5.38 13.57 6.98
C VAL A 198 6.44 12.52 7.34
N CYS A 199 6.02 11.26 7.50
CA CYS A 199 6.92 10.13 7.75
C CYS A 199 7.93 9.96 6.59
N LYS A 200 7.43 10.00 5.34
CA LYS A 200 8.23 9.94 4.11
C LYS A 200 9.18 11.14 4.01
N ALA A 201 8.69 12.36 4.21
CA ALA A 201 9.49 13.58 4.17
C ALA A 201 10.63 13.58 5.20
N LEU A 202 10.45 12.93 6.35
CA LEU A 202 11.47 12.77 7.37
C LEU A 202 12.41 11.56 7.14
N GLY A 203 12.23 10.81 6.05
CA GLY A 203 13.06 9.68 5.70
C GLY A 203 12.98 8.50 6.70
N TYR A 204 11.88 8.36 7.45
CA TYR A 204 11.73 7.25 8.39
C TYR A 204 11.20 6.02 7.68
N ASP A 205 11.84 4.87 7.94
CA ASP A 205 11.49 3.59 7.32
C ASP A 205 10.02 3.20 7.54
N LEU A 206 9.31 2.88 6.44
CA LEU A 206 7.87 2.64 6.47
C LEU A 206 7.50 1.33 7.18
N VAL A 207 8.34 0.29 7.10
CA VAL A 207 8.12 -0.96 7.84
C VAL A 207 8.31 -0.72 9.34
N ALA A 208 9.36 0.02 9.72
CA ALA A 208 9.58 0.38 11.12
C ALA A 208 8.43 1.23 11.66
N PHE A 209 7.90 2.17 10.86
CA PHE A 209 6.74 2.99 11.22
C PHE A 209 5.48 2.14 11.43
N GLY A 210 5.19 1.21 10.53
CA GLY A 210 4.06 0.31 10.63
C GLY A 210 4.13 -0.64 11.83
N VAL A 211 5.32 -1.16 12.11
CA VAL A 211 5.55 -2.00 13.31
C VAL A 211 5.35 -1.18 14.59
N MET A 212 5.90 0.03 14.64
CA MET A 212 5.72 0.97 15.77
C MET A 212 4.25 1.30 15.97
N ALA A 213 3.51 1.67 14.91
CA ALA A 213 2.10 2.00 14.98
C ALA A 213 1.25 0.82 15.48
N THR A 214 1.49 -0.39 14.94
CA THR A 214 0.78 -1.61 15.36
C THR A 214 1.04 -1.95 16.83
N VAL A 215 2.28 -1.89 17.28
CA VAL A 215 2.65 -2.16 18.67
C VAL A 215 2.02 -1.12 19.59
N ASN A 216 2.05 0.16 19.22
CA ASN A 216 1.48 1.25 19.99
C ASN A 216 -0.03 1.11 20.18
N LEU A 217 -0.76 0.89 19.08
CA LEU A 217 -2.21 0.67 19.13
C LEU A 217 -2.59 -0.57 19.96
N ALA A 218 -1.80 -1.64 19.88
CA ALA A 218 -2.00 -2.83 20.70
C ALA A 218 -1.81 -2.53 22.21
N ILE A 219 -0.86 -1.66 22.58
CA ILE A 219 -0.69 -1.18 23.95
C ILE A 219 -1.90 -0.32 24.36
N GLY A 220 -2.38 0.57 23.47
CA GLY A 220 -3.57 1.37 23.70
C GLY A 220 -4.78 0.53 24.07
N GLN A 221 -5.02 -0.59 23.39
CA GLN A 221 -6.16 -1.50 23.64
C GLN A 221 -6.17 -2.13 25.05
N VAL A 222 -5.06 -2.13 25.76
CA VAL A 222 -4.98 -2.58 27.16
C VAL A 222 -4.76 -1.42 28.13
N THR A 223 -4.80 -0.18 27.66
CA THR A 223 -4.52 1.02 28.44
C THR A 223 -5.84 1.68 28.89
N PRO A 224 -6.02 1.98 30.19
CA PRO A 224 -7.16 2.76 30.67
C PRO A 224 -7.19 4.16 30.02
N PRO A 225 -8.36 4.80 29.82
CA PRO A 225 -9.63 4.58 30.53
C PRO A 225 -10.55 3.53 29.94
N VAL A 226 -10.50 3.28 28.62
CA VAL A 226 -11.38 2.29 27.98
C VAL A 226 -10.66 0.95 27.88
N GLY A 227 -9.66 0.83 26.99
CA GLY A 227 -8.90 -0.39 26.80
C GLY A 227 -9.78 -1.60 26.51
N VAL A 228 -10.26 -1.76 25.27
CA VAL A 228 -11.26 -2.78 24.88
C VAL A 228 -10.93 -4.17 25.42
N ASN A 229 -9.66 -4.56 25.42
CA ASN A 229 -9.23 -5.86 25.92
C ASN A 229 -9.35 -6.02 27.44
N LEU A 230 -9.44 -4.91 28.20
CA LEU A 230 -9.69 -4.98 29.66
C LEU A 230 -11.12 -5.45 29.96
N PHE A 231 -12.09 -5.05 29.14
CA PHE A 231 -13.48 -5.54 29.27
C PHE A 231 -13.59 -7.02 28.92
N VAL A 232 -12.86 -7.48 27.91
CA VAL A 232 -12.78 -8.90 27.59
C VAL A 232 -12.20 -9.68 28.78
N ALA A 233 -11.14 -9.17 29.39
CA ALA A 233 -10.53 -9.80 30.55
C ALA A 233 -11.49 -9.91 31.77
N ILE A 234 -12.36 -8.90 31.97
CA ILE A 234 -13.37 -8.93 33.04
C ILE A 234 -14.44 -9.99 32.77
N SER A 235 -14.78 -10.21 31.49
CA SER A 235 -15.82 -11.19 31.12
C SER A 235 -15.40 -12.65 31.38
N ILE A 236 -14.09 -12.91 31.56
CA ILE A 236 -13.56 -14.25 31.86
C ILE A 236 -13.91 -14.63 33.30
N LYS A 237 -14.86 -15.56 33.45
CA LYS A 237 -15.26 -16.10 34.78
C LYS A 237 -14.15 -17.02 35.32
N ILE A 238 -13.33 -16.52 36.23
CA ILE A 238 -12.20 -17.28 36.80
C ILE A 238 -12.65 -18.29 37.83
N LYS A 239 -13.67 -17.99 38.64
CA LYS A 239 -14.30 -18.91 39.64
C LYS A 239 -15.67 -18.36 40.08
N LYS A 240 -16.62 -19.25 40.44
CA LYS A 240 -17.89 -18.84 41.07
C LYS A 240 -17.60 -18.01 42.34
N GLY A 241 -17.99 -16.73 42.34
CA GLY A 241 -17.87 -15.85 43.51
C GLY A 241 -16.70 -14.85 43.50
N MET A 242 -15.88 -14.80 42.46
CA MET A 242 -14.82 -13.81 42.33
C MET A 242 -15.20 -12.78 41.24
N GLU A 243 -15.74 -11.64 41.67
CA GLU A 243 -15.97 -10.49 40.77
C GLU A 243 -14.70 -9.65 40.75
N VAL A 244 -14.08 -9.55 39.56
CA VAL A 244 -12.93 -8.69 39.35
C VAL A 244 -13.43 -7.39 38.73
N THR A 245 -13.14 -6.26 39.35
CA THR A 245 -13.53 -4.94 38.84
C THR A 245 -12.53 -4.40 37.80
N LEU A 246 -13.01 -3.55 36.87
CA LEU A 246 -12.17 -2.86 35.90
C LEU A 246 -11.00 -2.13 36.57
N GLN A 247 -11.26 -1.49 37.72
CA GLN A 247 -10.23 -0.75 38.44
C GLN A 247 -9.11 -1.64 38.99
N GLN A 248 -9.43 -2.86 39.41
CA GLN A 248 -8.43 -3.82 39.89
C GLN A 248 -7.55 -4.33 38.73
N ILE A 249 -8.16 -4.66 37.59
CA ILE A 249 -7.40 -5.08 36.38
C ILE A 249 -6.54 -3.93 35.89
N SER A 250 -7.10 -2.72 35.76
CA SER A 250 -6.38 -1.54 35.32
C SER A 250 -5.13 -1.27 36.17
N ARG A 251 -5.24 -1.38 37.49
CA ARG A 251 -4.07 -1.22 38.36
C ARG A 251 -3.05 -2.34 38.22
N ALA A 252 -3.49 -3.56 37.96
CA ALA A 252 -2.61 -4.70 37.82
C ALA A 252 -1.83 -4.66 36.48
N VAL A 253 -2.37 -4.03 35.43
CA VAL A 253 -1.78 -3.93 34.11
C VAL A 253 -0.77 -2.79 34.00
N VAL A 254 -0.80 -1.76 34.86
CA VAL A 254 0.10 -0.60 34.81
C VAL A 254 1.59 -0.96 34.67
N PRO A 255 2.17 -1.90 35.45
CA PRO A 255 3.58 -2.27 35.27
C PRO A 255 3.86 -2.90 33.91
N MET A 256 2.89 -3.65 33.35
CA MET A 256 2.99 -4.26 32.03
C MET A 256 2.95 -3.19 30.94
N ILE A 257 2.05 -2.20 31.05
CA ILE A 257 1.97 -1.06 30.14
C ILE A 257 3.30 -0.29 30.16
N ALA A 258 3.84 0.00 31.33
CA ALA A 258 5.11 0.71 31.45
C ALA A 258 6.27 -0.03 30.76
N ALA A 259 6.36 -1.35 30.91
CA ALA A 259 7.36 -2.15 30.20
C ALA A 259 7.10 -2.18 28.70
N SER A 260 5.86 -2.28 28.27
CA SER A 260 5.48 -2.27 26.86
C SER A 260 5.82 -0.93 26.21
N VAL A 261 5.57 0.19 26.89
CA VAL A 261 5.95 1.54 26.41
C VAL A 261 7.46 1.68 26.32
N ALA A 262 8.23 1.11 27.26
CA ALA A 262 9.68 1.12 27.19
C ALA A 262 10.20 0.36 25.95
N VAL A 263 9.64 -0.80 25.63
CA VAL A 263 9.95 -1.54 24.42
C VAL A 263 9.50 -0.77 23.17
N LEU A 264 8.33 -0.14 23.19
CA LEU A 264 7.84 0.70 22.11
C LEU A 264 8.81 1.86 21.81
N MET A 265 9.30 2.56 22.83
CA MET A 265 10.30 3.63 22.65
C MET A 265 11.59 3.09 22.04
N MET A 266 12.02 1.91 22.47
CA MET A 266 13.20 1.26 21.90
C MET A 266 13.01 0.92 20.41
N ILE A 267 11.87 0.36 20.03
CA ILE A 267 11.53 0.03 18.64
C ILE A 267 11.44 1.31 17.81
N THR A 268 10.81 2.37 18.34
CA THR A 268 10.63 3.66 17.66
C THR A 268 11.96 4.32 17.32
N TYR A 269 12.89 4.37 18.26
CA TYR A 269 14.14 5.11 18.08
C TYR A 269 15.33 4.26 17.64
N VAL A 270 15.13 2.95 17.54
CA VAL A 270 16.11 2.02 16.97
C VAL A 270 15.43 1.21 15.85
N PRO A 271 15.19 1.81 14.67
CA PRO A 271 14.45 1.18 13.55
C PRO A 271 15.03 -0.17 13.14
N LYS A 272 16.34 -0.36 13.27
CA LYS A 272 17.03 -1.63 12.98
C LYS A 272 16.46 -2.84 13.71
N ILE A 273 15.78 -2.66 14.83
CA ILE A 273 15.09 -3.76 15.53
C ILE A 273 13.95 -4.33 14.67
N SER A 274 13.29 -3.47 13.89
CA SER A 274 12.18 -3.85 13.01
C SER A 274 12.62 -4.10 11.57
N THR A 275 13.70 -3.45 11.10
CA THR A 275 14.12 -3.53 9.69
C THR A 275 15.20 -4.58 9.43
N PHE A 276 15.96 -5.02 10.44
CA PHE A 276 17.06 -5.97 10.26
C PHE A 276 16.62 -7.27 9.58
N LEU A 277 15.55 -7.89 10.07
CA LEU A 277 15.11 -9.18 9.55
C LEU A 277 14.47 -9.06 8.16
N PRO A 278 13.59 -8.08 7.88
CA PRO A 278 13.11 -7.81 6.53
C PRO A 278 14.23 -7.52 5.53
N GLU A 279 15.19 -6.66 5.87
CA GLU A 279 16.34 -6.35 5.00
C GLU A 279 17.17 -7.59 4.65
N VAL A 280 17.35 -8.51 5.61
CA VAL A 280 18.09 -9.75 5.38
C VAL A 280 17.30 -10.74 4.51
N LEU A 281 15.99 -10.83 4.70
CA LEU A 281 15.14 -11.78 3.98
C LEU A 281 14.78 -11.31 2.58
N ALA A 282 14.40 -10.03 2.42
CA ALA A 282 13.98 -9.45 1.16
C ALA A 282 15.16 -8.92 0.32
N GLY A 283 16.29 -8.59 0.93
CA GLY A 283 17.48 -8.07 0.22
C GLY A 283 17.15 -6.82 -0.59
N SER A 284 17.32 -6.86 -1.91
CA SER A 284 17.02 -5.76 -2.83
C SER A 284 15.51 -5.47 -2.99
N SER A 285 14.66 -6.42 -2.65
CA SER A 285 13.18 -6.28 -2.74
C SER A 285 12.56 -5.70 -1.45
N TYR A 286 13.36 -5.21 -0.52
CA TYR A 286 12.86 -4.61 0.72
C TYR A 286 12.11 -3.29 0.45
N THR A 287 10.84 -3.24 0.85
CA THR A 287 9.90 -2.14 0.53
C THR A 287 9.80 -1.05 1.60
N GLY A 288 10.45 -1.23 2.75
CA GLY A 288 10.36 -0.27 3.87
C GLY A 288 11.25 0.96 3.72
N LYS A 289 12.26 0.92 2.85
CA LYS A 289 13.13 2.08 2.64
C LYS A 289 12.34 3.16 1.92
N VAL A 290 12.16 4.28 2.59
CA VAL A 290 11.98 5.55 1.90
C VAL A 290 13.25 5.74 1.09
N ALA A 291 13.14 5.86 -0.23
CA ALA A 291 14.30 6.03 -1.09
C ALA A 291 15.19 7.12 -0.46
N GLU A 292 16.45 6.77 -0.15
CA GLU A 292 17.46 7.72 0.33
C GLU A 292 17.82 8.70 -0.80
N GLY A 293 16.81 9.37 -1.35
CA GLY A 293 16.88 10.37 -2.40
C GLY A 293 16.18 11.65 -1.99
N SER A 294 15.51 11.67 -0.82
CA SER A 294 14.86 12.90 -0.35
C SER A 294 15.65 13.68 0.72
N ALA A 295 16.87 13.27 1.12
CA ALA A 295 17.65 14.02 2.10
C ALA A 295 19.13 14.28 1.76
N GLU A 296 19.80 13.50 0.87
CA GLU A 296 21.16 13.85 0.41
C GLU A 296 21.47 13.25 -0.97
N SER A 297 21.69 14.14 -1.95
CA SER A 297 22.41 13.99 -3.20
C SER A 297 22.05 12.83 -4.14
N SER A 298 20.87 12.74 -4.66
CA SER A 298 20.69 13.17 -6.03
C SER A 298 20.05 14.56 -5.91
N LYS A 299 20.66 15.60 -6.42
CA LYS A 299 19.87 16.75 -6.83
C LYS A 299 18.78 16.11 -7.67
N ASP A 300 17.54 16.17 -7.16
CA ASP A 300 16.37 15.88 -7.97
C ASP A 300 16.68 16.55 -9.31
N PRO A 301 16.69 15.86 -10.45
CA PRO A 301 16.86 16.55 -11.72
C PRO A 301 15.90 17.73 -11.83
N MET A 302 14.82 17.70 -11.05
CA MET A 302 13.83 18.77 -10.91
C MET A 302 14.24 19.88 -9.91
N GLU A 303 15.27 19.69 -9.06
CA GLU A 303 15.95 20.77 -8.31
C GLU A 303 17.06 21.44 -9.12
N ASP A 304 17.31 21.00 -10.36
CA ASP A 304 18.24 21.70 -11.23
C ASP A 304 17.70 23.11 -11.50
N ALA A 305 18.53 24.10 -11.21
CA ALA A 305 18.18 25.52 -11.33
C ALA A 305 17.69 25.92 -12.74
N ALA A 306 17.92 25.09 -13.77
CA ALA A 306 17.39 25.25 -15.11
C ALA A 306 15.89 24.96 -15.20
N PHE A 307 15.36 24.00 -14.40
CA PHE A 307 13.93 23.67 -14.33
C PHE A 307 13.15 24.53 -13.34
N ASN A 308 13.84 25.25 -12.44
CA ASN A 308 13.25 26.12 -11.42
C ASN A 308 13.29 27.61 -11.80
N GLN A 309 13.66 27.96 -13.04
CA GLN A 309 13.47 29.31 -13.56
C GLN A 309 12.02 29.50 -14.02
N ILE A 310 11.13 29.61 -13.03
CA ILE A 310 9.73 29.93 -13.28
C ILE A 310 9.64 31.44 -13.36
N GLU A 311 9.05 31.95 -14.42
CA GLU A 311 8.65 33.34 -14.49
C GLU A 311 7.51 33.57 -13.50
N ASP A 312 7.58 34.67 -12.77
CA ASP A 312 6.53 35.08 -11.82
C ASP A 312 5.37 35.71 -12.61
N TYR A 313 4.24 35.03 -12.62
CA TYR A 313 2.99 35.48 -13.25
C TYR A 313 1.95 35.93 -12.22
N SER A 314 2.34 36.12 -10.96
CA SER A 314 1.39 36.47 -9.87
C SER A 314 0.63 37.78 -10.13
N ASP A 315 1.21 38.68 -10.93
CA ASP A 315 0.62 39.99 -11.29
C ASP A 315 -0.47 39.92 -12.36
N LEU A 316 -0.74 38.75 -12.99
CA LEU A 316 -1.75 38.60 -14.05
C LEU A 316 -3.20 38.57 -13.55
N GLY A 317 -3.41 38.71 -12.25
CA GLY A 317 -4.77 38.82 -11.69
C GLY A 317 -5.53 37.49 -11.59
N TRP A 318 -4.80 36.41 -11.35
CA TRP A 318 -5.38 35.08 -11.15
C TRP A 318 -6.49 35.06 -10.12
N GLU A 319 -7.59 34.39 -10.46
CA GLU A 319 -8.62 33.99 -9.49
C GLU A 319 -8.14 32.74 -8.72
N GLU A 320 -8.60 32.59 -7.49
CA GLU A 320 -8.31 31.41 -6.68
C GLU A 320 -9.09 30.21 -7.25
N GLN A 321 -8.40 29.18 -7.70
CA GLN A 321 -8.98 28.00 -8.32
C GLN A 321 -8.18 26.74 -8.00
N THR A 322 -8.85 25.59 -8.07
CA THR A 322 -8.25 24.28 -7.88
C THR A 322 -8.48 23.43 -9.12
N TRP A 323 -7.42 22.88 -9.68
CA TRP A 323 -7.48 21.94 -10.79
C TRP A 323 -7.21 20.52 -10.29
N ASN A 324 -8.00 19.60 -10.75
CA ASN A 324 -7.82 18.18 -10.44
C ASN A 324 -7.00 17.53 -11.54
N PHE A 325 -5.84 17.00 -11.16
CA PHE A 325 -5.00 16.19 -12.01
C PHE A 325 -5.28 14.72 -11.75
N THR A 326 -5.41 13.90 -12.81
CA THR A 326 -5.54 12.44 -12.68
C THR A 326 -4.49 11.68 -13.49
N CYS A 327 -4.10 10.52 -12.99
CA CYS A 327 -3.25 9.55 -13.69
C CYS A 327 -3.63 8.13 -13.30
N SER A 328 -3.28 7.16 -14.16
CA SER A 328 -3.70 5.76 -13.97
C SER A 328 -2.87 4.96 -12.97
N THR A 329 -1.68 5.45 -12.62
CA THR A 329 -0.74 4.77 -11.73
C THR A 329 -0.93 5.17 -10.27
N THR A 330 -0.28 4.45 -9.35
CA THR A 330 -0.38 4.67 -7.91
C THR A 330 0.28 5.99 -7.46
N GLU A 331 -0.01 6.44 -6.24
CA GLU A 331 0.53 7.67 -5.64
C GLU A 331 2.08 7.74 -5.60
N ASN A 332 2.76 6.60 -5.61
CA ASN A 332 4.23 6.53 -5.57
C ASN A 332 4.86 6.37 -6.96
N SER A 333 4.12 6.67 -8.01
CA SER A 333 4.61 6.59 -9.38
C SER A 333 5.19 7.91 -9.86
N THR A 334 6.10 7.82 -10.84
CA THR A 334 6.65 8.99 -11.53
C THR A 334 5.57 9.88 -12.16
N TRP A 335 4.42 9.29 -12.55
CA TRP A 335 3.31 10.05 -13.12
C TRP A 335 2.62 10.93 -12.06
N SER A 336 2.40 10.38 -10.87
CA SER A 336 1.82 11.13 -9.74
C SER A 336 2.78 12.20 -9.24
N GLU A 337 4.07 11.88 -9.14
CA GLU A 337 5.12 12.82 -8.77
C GLU A 337 5.24 13.98 -9.77
N ALA A 338 5.10 13.71 -11.08
CA ALA A 338 5.06 14.75 -12.11
C ALA A 338 3.86 15.69 -11.92
N GLY A 339 2.68 15.16 -11.60
CA GLY A 339 1.50 15.96 -11.27
C GLY A 339 1.69 16.84 -10.04
N GLU A 340 2.29 16.29 -8.97
CA GLU A 340 2.61 17.06 -7.75
C GLU A 340 3.64 18.16 -8.02
N HIS A 341 4.66 17.86 -8.83
CA HIS A 341 5.67 18.84 -9.19
C HIS A 341 5.07 19.96 -10.02
N PHE A 342 4.29 19.61 -11.05
CA PHE A 342 3.54 20.60 -11.83
C PHE A 342 2.67 21.50 -10.93
N GLY A 343 1.99 20.93 -9.94
CA GLY A 343 1.19 21.68 -8.98
C GLY A 343 2.02 22.71 -8.21
N LYS A 344 3.21 22.31 -7.71
CA LYS A 344 4.13 23.23 -7.01
C LYS A 344 4.60 24.36 -7.91
N LEU A 345 4.91 24.07 -9.19
CA LEU A 345 5.29 25.08 -10.16
C LEU A 345 4.15 26.08 -10.42
N MET A 346 2.92 25.58 -10.57
CA MET A 346 1.74 26.44 -10.73
C MET A 346 1.45 27.32 -9.52
N GLU A 347 1.57 26.79 -8.30
CA GLU A 347 1.44 27.59 -7.09
C GLU A 347 2.49 28.70 -7.04
N GLN A 348 3.75 28.41 -7.38
CA GLN A 348 4.82 29.40 -7.41
C GLN A 348 4.56 30.46 -8.49
N ALA A 349 4.25 30.06 -9.71
CA ALA A 349 4.02 30.97 -10.85
C ALA A 349 2.83 31.91 -10.61
N THR A 350 1.78 31.43 -9.94
CA THR A 350 0.53 32.19 -9.74
C THR A 350 0.42 32.87 -8.37
N GLY A 351 1.50 32.85 -7.57
CA GLY A 351 1.49 33.43 -6.21
C GLY A 351 0.51 32.71 -5.28
N GLY A 352 0.35 31.37 -5.45
CA GLY A 352 -0.54 30.53 -4.63
C GLY A 352 -2.01 30.62 -4.99
N LYS A 353 -2.35 31.09 -6.20
CA LYS A 353 -3.74 31.23 -6.64
C LYS A 353 -4.31 29.99 -7.33
N VAL A 354 -3.47 29.26 -8.04
CA VAL A 354 -3.86 28.02 -8.70
C VAL A 354 -3.26 26.84 -7.93
N HIS A 355 -4.14 25.98 -7.42
CA HIS A 355 -3.77 24.75 -6.73
C HIS A 355 -4.07 23.56 -7.63
N VAL A 356 -3.15 22.58 -7.68
CA VAL A 356 -3.36 21.33 -8.40
C VAL A 356 -3.49 20.18 -7.40
N ALA A 357 -4.66 19.57 -7.36
CA ALA A 357 -4.93 18.40 -6.53
C ALA A 357 -4.70 17.12 -7.35
N VAL A 358 -3.77 16.27 -6.91
CA VAL A 358 -3.38 15.04 -7.63
C VAL A 358 -4.22 13.85 -7.14
N TYR A 359 -4.86 13.16 -8.08
CA TYR A 359 -5.68 11.97 -7.86
C TYR A 359 -5.10 10.80 -8.66
N ALA A 360 -4.27 10.00 -7.99
CA ALA A 360 -3.67 8.81 -8.57
C ALA A 360 -4.68 7.68 -8.81
N ALA A 361 -4.32 6.68 -9.62
CA ALA A 361 -5.12 5.48 -9.91
C ALA A 361 -6.55 5.79 -10.41
N ASP A 362 -6.73 6.89 -11.12
CA ASP A 362 -8.02 7.36 -11.64
C ASP A 362 -9.13 7.41 -10.56
N GLN A 363 -8.78 7.87 -9.36
CA GLN A 363 -9.69 7.88 -8.20
C GLN A 363 -10.98 8.65 -8.48
N LEU A 364 -10.94 9.73 -9.27
CA LEU A 364 -12.11 10.54 -9.60
C LEU A 364 -13.13 9.79 -10.48
N THR A 365 -12.70 8.71 -11.14
CA THR A 365 -13.52 7.88 -12.03
C THR A 365 -13.50 6.41 -11.62
N ASN A 366 -13.36 6.14 -10.31
CA ASN A 366 -13.39 4.81 -9.71
C ASN A 366 -12.39 3.82 -10.36
N GLY A 367 -11.23 4.30 -10.78
CA GLY A 367 -10.19 3.51 -11.42
C GLY A 367 -10.43 3.20 -12.91
N ASN A 368 -11.41 3.85 -13.53
CA ASN A 368 -11.70 3.69 -14.95
C ASN A 368 -10.94 4.72 -15.78
N GLN A 369 -9.91 4.26 -16.48
CA GLN A 369 -9.01 5.09 -17.27
C GLN A 369 -9.72 5.83 -18.42
N SER A 370 -10.64 5.16 -19.11
CA SER A 370 -11.38 5.78 -20.22
C SER A 370 -12.35 6.86 -19.74
N GLU A 371 -13.01 6.63 -18.59
CA GLU A 371 -13.85 7.66 -17.96
C GLU A 371 -13.00 8.85 -17.46
N GLY A 372 -11.75 8.61 -17.02
CA GLY A 372 -10.81 9.67 -16.65
C GLY A 372 -10.47 10.59 -17.82
N ILE A 373 -10.21 10.03 -19.01
CA ILE A 373 -9.99 10.81 -20.24
C ILE A 373 -11.28 11.53 -20.68
N GLN A 374 -12.43 10.87 -20.57
CA GLN A 374 -13.70 11.52 -20.90
C GLN A 374 -14.01 12.71 -19.97
N ALA A 375 -13.78 12.56 -18.67
CA ALA A 375 -13.92 13.63 -17.68
C ALA A 375 -12.98 14.81 -17.98
N LEU A 376 -11.76 14.54 -18.47
CA LEU A 376 -10.84 15.56 -18.94
C LEU A 376 -11.38 16.30 -20.17
N MET A 377 -11.95 15.59 -21.15
CA MET A 377 -12.59 16.21 -22.33
C MET A 377 -13.77 17.11 -21.94
N GLU A 378 -14.51 16.71 -20.91
CA GLU A 378 -15.63 17.48 -20.35
C GLU A 378 -15.18 18.62 -19.41
N GLY A 379 -13.95 18.59 -18.90
CA GLY A 379 -13.37 19.59 -17.99
C GLY A 379 -13.87 19.51 -16.55
N ASP A 380 -14.69 18.50 -16.20
CA ASP A 380 -15.23 18.28 -14.86
C ASP A 380 -15.48 16.76 -14.64
N PRO A 381 -15.03 16.15 -13.55
CA PRO A 381 -14.26 16.73 -12.45
C PRO A 381 -12.74 16.80 -12.71
N VAL A 382 -12.25 16.44 -13.90
CA VAL A 382 -10.83 16.39 -14.25
C VAL A 382 -10.47 17.57 -15.16
N GLN A 383 -9.51 18.38 -14.78
CA GLN A 383 -9.01 19.50 -15.56
C GLN A 383 -7.70 19.18 -16.28
N ILE A 384 -6.87 18.32 -15.66
CA ILE A 384 -5.55 17.94 -16.18
C ILE A 384 -5.38 16.43 -16.03
N SER A 385 -4.72 15.80 -16.98
CA SER A 385 -4.37 14.39 -16.83
C SER A 385 -3.05 14.01 -17.49
N MET A 386 -2.51 12.85 -17.05
CA MET A 386 -1.43 12.15 -17.70
C MET A 386 -1.85 10.70 -17.93
N HIS A 387 -2.12 10.35 -19.20
CA HIS A 387 -2.57 9.02 -19.58
C HIS A 387 -1.82 8.50 -20.81
N SER A 388 -1.72 7.16 -20.87
CA SER A 388 -1.10 6.45 -22.00
C SER A 388 -1.87 6.65 -23.31
N ASN A 389 -1.14 6.81 -24.41
CA ASN A 389 -1.71 6.86 -25.77
C ASN A 389 -2.58 5.63 -26.09
N LEU A 390 -2.31 4.50 -25.46
CA LEU A 390 -3.09 3.27 -25.65
C LEU A 390 -4.53 3.42 -25.16
N ILE A 391 -4.78 4.19 -24.11
CA ILE A 391 -6.15 4.42 -23.61
C ILE A 391 -6.87 5.40 -24.55
N TYR A 392 -6.19 6.43 -25.03
CA TYR A 392 -6.73 7.33 -26.06
C TYR A 392 -7.09 6.61 -27.36
N SER A 393 -6.44 5.48 -27.66
CA SER A 393 -6.76 4.69 -28.85
C SER A 393 -8.16 4.08 -28.87
N ALA A 394 -8.85 4.05 -27.71
CA ALA A 394 -10.26 3.67 -27.62
C ALA A 394 -11.19 4.75 -28.19
N PHE A 395 -10.78 6.02 -28.15
CA PHE A 395 -11.52 7.15 -28.71
C PHE A 395 -11.13 7.38 -30.19
N ASP A 396 -9.84 7.31 -30.50
CA ASP A 396 -9.34 7.46 -31.87
C ASP A 396 -8.22 6.47 -32.21
N PRO A 397 -8.45 5.58 -33.20
CA PRO A 397 -7.45 4.58 -33.62
C PRO A 397 -6.12 5.17 -34.10
N ARG A 398 -6.04 6.46 -34.49
CA ARG A 398 -4.81 7.12 -34.91
C ARG A 398 -3.74 7.10 -33.82
N PHE A 399 -4.13 7.12 -32.54
CA PHE A 399 -3.20 7.02 -31.41
C PHE A 399 -2.47 5.68 -31.32
N ASN A 400 -2.98 4.62 -31.96
CA ASN A 400 -2.28 3.33 -32.02
C ASN A 400 -0.95 3.37 -32.77
N VAL A 401 -0.71 4.40 -33.60
CA VAL A 401 0.53 4.50 -34.39
C VAL A 401 1.79 4.45 -33.54
N VAL A 402 1.73 5.04 -32.35
CA VAL A 402 2.83 5.05 -31.38
C VAL A 402 3.17 3.63 -30.89
N SER A 403 2.16 2.83 -30.62
CA SER A 403 2.31 1.50 -30.01
C SER A 403 2.27 0.35 -31.03
N MET A 404 2.45 0.64 -32.32
CA MET A 404 2.65 -0.41 -33.29
C MET A 404 3.91 -1.21 -32.96
N PRO A 405 3.84 -2.56 -32.93
CA PRO A 405 5.00 -3.37 -32.60
C PRO A 405 6.22 -3.07 -33.46
N PHE A 406 7.38 -2.93 -32.83
CA PHE A 406 8.68 -2.69 -33.50
C PHE A 406 8.74 -1.39 -34.30
N ASN A 407 7.99 -0.36 -33.87
CA ASN A 407 7.97 0.94 -34.56
C ASN A 407 9.14 1.84 -34.17
N PHE A 408 9.74 1.58 -33.01
CA PHE A 408 10.90 2.32 -32.51
C PHE A 408 12.03 1.35 -32.17
N ASP A 409 13.26 1.78 -32.47
CA ASP A 409 14.48 0.98 -32.28
C ASP A 409 15.11 1.23 -30.87
N SER A 410 14.84 2.41 -30.28
CA SER A 410 15.34 2.80 -28.94
C SER A 410 14.46 3.91 -28.35
N LEU A 411 14.74 4.30 -27.11
CA LEU A 411 14.09 5.44 -26.46
C LEU A 411 14.44 6.75 -27.19
N GLU A 412 15.70 6.93 -27.54
CA GLU A 412 16.17 8.11 -28.28
C GLU A 412 15.49 8.24 -29.66
N ASP A 413 15.26 7.11 -30.36
CA ASP A 413 14.53 7.10 -31.61
C ASP A 413 13.05 7.50 -31.45
N ALA A 414 12.44 7.06 -30.34
CA ALA A 414 11.07 7.45 -29.98
C ALA A 414 10.98 8.94 -29.66
N ASP A 415 11.91 9.46 -28.87
CA ASP A 415 11.97 10.88 -28.48
C ASP A 415 12.16 11.77 -29.71
N GLU A 416 13.13 11.45 -30.61
CA GLU A 416 13.37 12.22 -31.84
C GLU A 416 12.09 12.31 -32.70
N LYS A 417 11.33 11.21 -32.80
CA LYS A 417 10.11 11.17 -33.62
C LYS A 417 8.94 11.88 -32.94
N LEU A 418 8.79 11.74 -31.61
CA LEU A 418 7.66 12.30 -30.87
C LEU A 418 7.87 13.77 -30.50
N ASP A 419 9.10 14.24 -30.38
CA ASP A 419 9.42 15.68 -30.29
C ASP A 419 9.32 16.39 -31.65
N GLY A 420 9.24 15.62 -32.72
CA GLY A 420 9.16 16.10 -34.10
C GLY A 420 7.73 16.11 -34.65
N LYS A 421 7.65 16.02 -35.97
CA LYS A 421 6.40 16.11 -36.75
C LYS A 421 5.34 15.07 -36.32
N ALA A 422 5.75 13.90 -35.90
CA ALA A 422 4.78 12.87 -35.46
C ALA A 422 4.05 13.29 -34.17
N GLY A 423 4.79 13.87 -33.21
CA GLY A 423 4.18 14.43 -32.00
C GLY A 423 3.26 15.60 -32.31
N ASP A 424 3.64 16.50 -33.23
CA ASP A 424 2.77 17.62 -33.64
C ASP A 424 1.44 17.11 -34.22
N MET A 425 1.49 16.07 -35.06
CA MET A 425 0.26 15.44 -35.59
C MET A 425 -0.60 14.82 -34.47
N LEU A 426 0.00 14.24 -33.42
CA LEU A 426 -0.74 13.71 -32.26
C LEU A 426 -1.39 14.82 -31.45
N LYS A 427 -0.72 15.95 -31.26
CA LYS A 427 -1.27 17.14 -30.60
C LYS A 427 -2.46 17.69 -31.39
N GLU A 428 -2.36 17.80 -32.73
CA GLU A 428 -3.49 18.21 -33.60
C GLU A 428 -4.72 17.27 -33.39
N ILE A 429 -4.49 15.96 -33.27
CA ILE A 429 -5.59 15.02 -33.00
C ILE A 429 -6.20 15.26 -31.60
N LEU A 430 -5.40 15.53 -30.58
CA LEU A 430 -5.90 15.80 -29.23
C LEU A 430 -6.72 17.11 -29.18
N GLU A 431 -6.34 18.13 -29.95
CA GLU A 431 -7.11 19.36 -30.11
C GLU A 431 -8.50 19.12 -30.73
N GLU A 432 -8.65 18.15 -31.66
CA GLU A 432 -9.95 17.73 -32.19
C GLU A 432 -10.91 17.26 -31.08
N TYR A 433 -10.37 16.79 -29.94
CA TYR A 433 -11.11 16.32 -28.76
C TYR A 433 -11.23 17.36 -27.64
N GLY A 434 -10.88 18.63 -27.90
CA GLY A 434 -10.94 19.70 -26.91
C GLY A 434 -9.87 19.59 -25.82
N LEU A 435 -8.69 19.09 -26.17
CA LEU A 435 -7.56 18.91 -25.26
C LEU A 435 -6.35 19.68 -25.73
N HIS A 436 -5.81 20.53 -24.86
CA HIS A 436 -4.52 21.15 -25.07
C HIS A 436 -3.41 20.27 -24.52
N THR A 437 -2.42 19.93 -25.35
CA THR A 437 -1.30 19.08 -24.97
C THR A 437 -0.15 19.91 -24.45
N MET A 438 0.14 19.81 -23.14
CA MET A 438 1.28 20.47 -22.52
C MET A 438 2.60 19.77 -22.83
N GLY A 439 2.57 18.45 -23.08
CA GLY A 439 3.73 17.66 -23.44
C GLY A 439 3.39 16.20 -23.75
N ILE A 440 4.31 15.53 -24.44
CA ILE A 440 4.31 14.08 -24.64
C ILE A 440 5.48 13.55 -23.83
N ALA A 441 5.21 12.73 -22.82
CA ALA A 441 6.23 12.17 -21.95
C ALA A 441 6.51 10.69 -22.28
N GLU A 442 7.72 10.26 -22.02
CA GLU A 442 8.12 8.87 -22.15
C GLU A 442 7.46 8.01 -21.04
N ASN A 443 6.80 6.93 -21.41
CA ASN A 443 6.47 5.83 -20.50
C ASN A 443 7.44 4.67 -20.69
N GLY A 444 7.91 4.48 -21.91
CA GLY A 444 8.94 3.53 -22.29
C GLY A 444 8.42 2.27 -22.96
N PHE A 445 9.32 1.31 -23.19
CA PHE A 445 8.97 0.03 -23.77
C PHE A 445 8.24 -0.88 -22.79
N ARG A 446 7.18 -1.51 -23.28
CA ARG A 446 6.32 -2.40 -22.48
C ARG A 446 6.90 -3.80 -22.43
N GLN A 447 7.14 -4.30 -21.23
CA GLN A 447 7.69 -5.63 -20.96
C GLN A 447 6.59 -6.58 -20.52
N LEU A 448 6.71 -7.86 -20.90
CA LEU A 448 5.74 -8.88 -20.55
C LEU A 448 6.12 -9.54 -19.21
N THR A 449 5.21 -9.51 -18.23
CA THR A 449 5.37 -10.32 -17.02
C THR A 449 4.31 -11.43 -16.96
N ASN A 450 4.64 -12.58 -16.33
CA ASN A 450 3.67 -13.64 -16.11
C ASN A 450 4.06 -14.53 -14.93
N SER A 451 3.07 -15.31 -14.44
CA SER A 451 3.24 -16.23 -13.31
C SER A 451 3.60 -17.66 -13.70
N GLN A 452 3.58 -18.00 -15.01
CA GLN A 452 3.58 -19.40 -15.45
C GLN A 452 4.95 -19.89 -15.93
N ARG A 453 5.63 -19.10 -16.80
CA ARG A 453 6.87 -19.55 -17.47
C ARG A 453 7.63 -18.40 -18.09
N PRO A 454 8.96 -18.57 -18.32
CA PRO A 454 9.70 -17.66 -19.19
C PRO A 454 9.09 -17.62 -20.59
N VAL A 455 9.00 -16.42 -21.19
CA VAL A 455 8.56 -16.21 -22.56
C VAL A 455 9.76 -15.69 -23.36
N THR A 456 10.20 -16.46 -24.35
CA THR A 456 11.35 -16.14 -25.20
C THR A 456 10.98 -16.06 -26.69
N CYS A 457 9.83 -16.56 -27.06
CA CYS A 457 9.26 -16.50 -28.40
C CYS A 457 7.74 -16.47 -28.35
N ALA A 458 7.09 -16.22 -29.49
CA ALA A 458 5.63 -16.15 -29.57
C ALA A 458 4.93 -17.47 -29.18
N GLU A 459 5.55 -18.61 -29.48
CA GLU A 459 5.02 -19.92 -29.13
C GLU A 459 4.87 -20.13 -27.60
N ASP A 460 5.73 -19.48 -26.81
CA ASP A 460 5.68 -19.52 -25.34
C ASP A 460 4.46 -18.75 -24.79
N MET A 461 3.91 -17.81 -25.57
CA MET A 461 2.70 -17.05 -25.18
C MET A 461 1.41 -17.86 -25.33
N LYS A 462 1.47 -19.03 -25.99
CA LYS A 462 0.28 -19.81 -26.31
C LYS A 462 -0.52 -20.17 -25.06
N ASN A 463 -1.80 -19.79 -25.09
CA ASN A 463 -2.80 -20.01 -24.02
C ASN A 463 -2.47 -19.28 -22.70
N LEU A 464 -1.51 -18.37 -22.62
CA LEU A 464 -1.35 -17.49 -21.48
C LEU A 464 -2.50 -16.49 -21.45
N LYS A 465 -3.14 -16.34 -20.31
CA LYS A 465 -4.15 -15.30 -20.09
C LYS A 465 -3.45 -13.99 -19.73
N ILE A 466 -3.35 -13.12 -20.73
CA ILE A 466 -2.62 -11.86 -20.58
C ILE A 466 -3.59 -10.68 -20.47
N ARG A 467 -3.46 -9.91 -19.40
CA ARG A 467 -4.11 -8.61 -19.30
C ARG A 467 -3.38 -7.62 -20.22
N VAL A 468 -4.14 -6.92 -21.03
CA VAL A 468 -3.64 -5.81 -21.84
C VAL A 468 -4.34 -4.50 -21.48
N ALA A 469 -3.67 -3.36 -21.75
CA ALA A 469 -4.27 -2.04 -21.60
C ALA A 469 -5.47 -1.85 -22.54
N GLY A 470 -6.24 -0.77 -22.36
CA GLY A 470 -7.48 -0.44 -23.07
C GLY A 470 -7.37 -0.28 -24.58
N SER A 471 -6.56 -1.09 -25.26
CA SER A 471 -6.28 -0.99 -26.69
C SER A 471 -6.72 -2.23 -27.46
N ASN A 472 -7.48 -2.02 -28.54
CA ASN A 472 -7.81 -3.07 -29.50
C ASN A 472 -6.57 -3.58 -30.22
N LEU A 473 -5.59 -2.73 -30.49
CA LEU A 473 -4.31 -3.11 -31.12
C LEU A 473 -3.63 -4.18 -30.27
N LEU A 474 -3.40 -3.90 -28.98
CA LEU A 474 -2.73 -4.85 -28.08
C LEU A 474 -3.51 -6.17 -27.97
N THR A 475 -4.82 -6.09 -27.82
CA THR A 475 -5.67 -7.28 -27.76
C THR A 475 -5.48 -8.16 -28.99
N GLN A 476 -5.40 -7.58 -30.18
CA GLN A 476 -5.19 -8.33 -31.44
C GLN A 476 -3.77 -8.86 -31.56
N CYS A 477 -2.75 -8.06 -31.23
CA CYS A 477 -1.35 -8.49 -31.28
C CYS A 477 -1.12 -9.71 -30.38
N TYR A 478 -1.53 -9.65 -29.13
CA TYR A 478 -1.35 -10.75 -28.18
C TYR A 478 -2.13 -12.02 -28.61
N LYS A 479 -3.34 -11.86 -29.18
CA LYS A 479 -4.07 -13.00 -29.77
C LYS A 479 -3.37 -13.60 -30.96
N LEU A 480 -2.77 -12.79 -31.83
CA LEU A 480 -1.99 -13.29 -32.97
C LEU A 480 -0.72 -14.03 -32.51
N TRP A 481 -0.12 -13.63 -31.40
CA TRP A 481 1.00 -14.34 -30.76
C TRP A 481 0.58 -15.57 -29.95
N GLY A 482 -0.73 -15.86 -29.90
CA GLY A 482 -1.27 -17.10 -29.31
C GLY A 482 -1.74 -16.97 -27.86
N ALA A 483 -1.66 -15.79 -27.26
CA ALA A 483 -2.16 -15.54 -25.91
C ALA A 483 -3.70 -15.37 -25.89
N ASP A 484 -4.30 -15.61 -24.73
CA ASP A 484 -5.68 -15.24 -24.43
C ASP A 484 -5.70 -13.84 -23.80
N ALA A 485 -5.79 -12.82 -24.67
CA ALA A 485 -5.67 -11.43 -24.25
C ALA A 485 -7.02 -10.86 -23.78
N THR A 486 -7.03 -10.29 -22.58
CA THR A 486 -8.18 -9.65 -21.95
C THR A 486 -7.88 -8.20 -21.63
N ASN A 487 -8.76 -7.30 -22.06
CA ASN A 487 -8.68 -5.88 -21.73
C ASN A 487 -9.21 -5.65 -20.29
N MET A 488 -8.46 -4.89 -19.49
CA MET A 488 -8.80 -4.63 -18.09
C MET A 488 -8.15 -3.34 -17.61
N ASN A 489 -8.85 -2.56 -16.76
CA ASN A 489 -8.31 -1.37 -16.13
C ASN A 489 -7.07 -1.68 -15.27
N TRP A 490 -6.15 -0.72 -15.19
CA TRP A 490 -4.93 -0.91 -14.42
C TRP A 490 -5.20 -1.10 -12.93
N SER A 491 -6.18 -0.38 -12.39
CA SER A 491 -6.62 -0.48 -11.00
C SER A 491 -7.06 -1.89 -10.56
N GLU A 492 -7.54 -2.70 -11.49
CA GLU A 492 -8.00 -4.07 -11.22
C GLU A 492 -6.90 -5.12 -11.46
N THR A 493 -5.83 -4.73 -12.17
CA THR A 493 -4.84 -5.66 -12.72
C THR A 493 -4.09 -6.42 -11.63
N TYR A 494 -3.57 -5.76 -10.60
CA TYR A 494 -2.82 -6.42 -9.53
C TYR A 494 -3.67 -7.51 -8.84
N THR A 495 -4.91 -7.19 -8.52
CA THR A 495 -5.85 -8.15 -7.92
C THR A 495 -6.14 -9.33 -8.83
N ALA A 496 -6.32 -9.07 -10.13
CA ALA A 496 -6.57 -10.12 -11.12
C ALA A 496 -5.36 -11.05 -11.32
N LEU A 497 -4.13 -10.50 -11.29
CA LEU A 497 -2.87 -11.27 -11.30
C LEU A 497 -2.72 -12.10 -10.03
N GLN A 498 -2.97 -11.51 -8.88
CA GLN A 498 -2.91 -12.19 -7.58
C GLN A 498 -3.92 -13.34 -7.48
N GLN A 499 -5.11 -13.18 -8.06
CA GLN A 499 -6.15 -14.21 -8.10
C GLN A 499 -6.01 -15.20 -9.26
N ASN A 500 -4.97 -15.08 -10.09
CA ASN A 500 -4.76 -15.86 -11.31
C ASN A 500 -5.99 -15.83 -12.28
N THR A 501 -6.80 -14.77 -12.22
CA THR A 501 -7.84 -14.53 -13.22
C THR A 501 -7.21 -14.25 -14.57
N VAL A 502 -6.08 -13.51 -14.55
CA VAL A 502 -5.12 -13.39 -15.63
C VAL A 502 -3.75 -13.89 -15.13
N GLU A 503 -2.94 -14.44 -16.02
CA GLU A 503 -1.66 -15.07 -15.70
C GLU A 503 -0.47 -14.16 -15.97
N GLY A 504 -0.70 -13.07 -16.71
CA GLY A 504 0.33 -12.10 -17.04
C GLY A 504 -0.24 -10.73 -17.40
N GLN A 505 0.65 -9.78 -17.55
CA GLN A 505 0.36 -8.42 -17.98
C GLN A 505 1.55 -7.83 -18.73
N GLU A 506 1.37 -6.69 -19.37
CA GLU A 506 2.42 -5.95 -20.05
C GLU A 506 2.37 -4.47 -19.65
N ASN A 507 3.51 -3.91 -19.32
CA ASN A 507 3.70 -2.49 -19.00
C ASN A 507 5.20 -2.13 -19.04
N PRO A 508 5.54 -0.84 -19.09
CA PRO A 508 6.90 -0.39 -18.85
C PRO A 508 7.33 -0.68 -17.40
N LEU A 509 8.65 -0.86 -17.20
CA LEU A 509 9.20 -1.23 -15.90
C LEU A 509 8.83 -0.27 -14.75
N PRO A 510 8.80 1.06 -14.92
CA PRO A 510 8.39 1.96 -13.85
C PRO A 510 6.95 1.71 -13.36
N ALA A 511 6.02 1.40 -14.27
CA ALA A 511 4.63 1.08 -13.91
C ALA A 511 4.52 -0.29 -13.22
N ILE A 512 5.33 -1.27 -13.63
CA ILE A 512 5.43 -2.60 -12.99
C ILE A 512 5.92 -2.46 -11.56
N ASP A 513 6.98 -1.68 -11.35
CA ASP A 513 7.59 -1.46 -10.04
C ASP A 513 6.67 -0.68 -9.10
N ALA A 514 6.12 0.44 -9.56
CA ALA A 514 5.20 1.27 -8.77
C ALA A 514 3.96 0.51 -8.26
N ALA A 515 3.50 -0.49 -9.01
CA ALA A 515 2.36 -1.34 -8.62
C ALA A 515 2.78 -2.66 -7.96
N SER A 516 4.06 -2.85 -7.66
CA SER A 516 4.63 -4.08 -7.04
C SER A 516 4.23 -5.37 -7.76
N VAL A 517 4.09 -5.33 -9.08
CA VAL A 517 3.66 -6.47 -9.90
C VAL A 517 4.64 -7.65 -9.78
N GLN A 518 5.92 -7.38 -9.55
CA GLN A 518 6.96 -8.37 -9.32
C GLN A 518 6.67 -9.31 -8.13
N GLU A 519 5.85 -8.91 -7.19
CA GLU A 519 5.46 -9.77 -6.05
C GLU A 519 4.58 -10.95 -6.48
N VAL A 520 3.84 -10.79 -7.57
CA VAL A 520 2.89 -11.79 -8.08
C VAL A 520 3.26 -12.34 -9.47
N GLN A 521 4.35 -11.82 -10.06
CA GLN A 521 4.79 -12.16 -11.42
C GLN A 521 6.30 -12.50 -11.45
N PRO A 522 6.68 -13.78 -11.22
CA PRO A 522 8.09 -14.19 -11.10
C PRO A 522 8.86 -14.17 -12.43
N TYR A 523 8.19 -14.08 -13.57
CA TYR A 523 8.83 -14.04 -14.89
C TYR A 523 8.60 -12.70 -15.56
N CYS A 524 9.68 -12.05 -15.98
CA CYS A 524 9.65 -10.84 -16.79
C CYS A 524 10.46 -11.09 -18.07
N SER A 525 9.84 -10.86 -19.22
CA SER A 525 10.48 -10.97 -20.54
C SER A 525 10.71 -9.58 -21.09
N MET A 526 11.98 -9.20 -21.21
CA MET A 526 12.43 -7.95 -21.82
C MET A 526 12.46 -8.15 -23.34
N TRP A 527 11.60 -7.46 -24.08
CA TRP A 527 11.46 -7.68 -25.51
C TRP A 527 11.31 -6.40 -26.35
N ASP A 528 11.09 -5.27 -25.71
CA ASP A 528 11.05 -3.92 -26.28
C ASP A 528 10.24 -3.79 -27.60
N ALA A 529 9.18 -4.60 -27.72
CA ALA A 529 8.39 -4.68 -28.94
C ALA A 529 7.38 -3.56 -29.08
N ILE A 530 6.88 -3.02 -27.99
CA ILE A 530 5.81 -2.03 -27.97
C ILE A 530 6.25 -0.85 -27.12
N TYR A 531 6.26 0.33 -27.73
CA TYR A 531 6.51 1.58 -27.05
C TYR A 531 5.20 2.23 -26.61
N ASP A 532 5.25 3.00 -25.54
CA ASP A 532 4.13 3.69 -24.93
C ASP A 532 4.55 5.09 -24.50
N CYS A 533 3.77 6.08 -24.85
CA CYS A 533 3.96 7.46 -24.41
C CYS A 533 2.77 7.95 -23.59
N LEU A 534 2.99 9.03 -22.85
CA LEU A 534 1.99 9.67 -22.01
C LEU A 534 1.62 11.03 -22.60
N PHE A 535 0.35 11.28 -22.73
CA PHE A 535 -0.15 12.60 -23.05
C PHE A 535 -0.44 13.38 -21.78
N PHE A 536 0.30 14.47 -21.58
CA PHE A 536 0.07 15.42 -20.50
C PHE A 536 -0.81 16.54 -21.05
N CYS A 537 -2.10 16.46 -20.72
CA CYS A 537 -3.11 17.31 -21.32
C CYS A 537 -3.91 18.10 -20.27
N ILE A 538 -4.35 19.28 -20.66
CA ILE A 538 -5.32 20.11 -19.96
C ILE A 538 -6.56 20.28 -20.85
N ASN A 539 -7.74 20.43 -20.27
CA ASN A 539 -8.95 20.76 -21.01
C ASN A 539 -8.78 22.09 -21.76
N GLN A 540 -9.18 22.15 -23.04
CA GLN A 540 -8.96 23.29 -23.92
C GLN A 540 -9.66 24.57 -23.42
N ASP A 541 -10.90 24.47 -22.95
CA ASP A 541 -11.65 25.65 -22.48
C ASP A 541 -10.99 26.27 -21.23
N ILE A 542 -10.39 25.43 -20.38
CA ILE A 542 -9.63 25.89 -19.21
C ILE A 542 -8.35 26.57 -19.66
N TYR A 543 -7.63 25.98 -20.61
CA TYR A 543 -6.41 26.55 -21.14
C TYR A 543 -6.66 27.90 -21.83
N ASP A 544 -7.69 27.99 -22.66
CA ASP A 544 -8.08 29.22 -23.34
C ASP A 544 -8.53 30.32 -22.35
N GLY A 545 -9.06 29.93 -21.22
CA GLY A 545 -9.41 30.85 -20.13
C GLY A 545 -8.21 31.48 -19.41
N LEU A 546 -6.98 30.96 -19.63
CA LEU A 546 -5.73 31.50 -19.06
C LEU A 546 -5.12 32.61 -19.91
N THR A 547 -5.47 32.69 -21.18
CA THR A 547 -4.97 33.67 -22.17
C THR A 547 -5.94 34.84 -22.31
#